data_630f8c16f1a025c3460b01200fee6747
#
_entry.id   630f8c16f1a025c3460b01200fee6747
#
_cell.length_a   1.000
_cell.length_b   1.000
_cell.length_c   1.000
_cell.angle_alpha   90.00
_cell.angle_beta   90.00
_cell.angle_gamma   90.00
#
_symmetry.space_group_name_H-M   'P 1'
#
loop_
_entity.id
_entity.type
_entity.pdbx_description
1 polymer ?
#
loop_
_entity_poly.entity_id
_entity_poly.type
_entity_poly.pdbx_seq_one_letter_code
_entity_poly.pdbx_strand_id
1 'polypeptide(L)'
;MSSDIFADYDATIVNFWNNGCGTCIEEMPELEELYHQLQERNINLIGVGTDSGEGEEQLETAQNILKEKGVTYVNISPDPEGEFYKDFVSEIFSYPTTYIVDGEGNIIGAPIVGNVKKQIDTVNDRLALSTASDE
;
A
#
# COMPACT_ATOMS: atom_id res chain seq x y z
N MET A 1 -11.51 2.61 -6.42
CA MET A 1 -11.13 1.32 -5.84
C MET A 1 -12.30 0.77 -5.04
N SER A 2 -12.64 -0.47 -5.29
CA SER A 2 -13.74 -1.15 -4.63
C SER A 2 -13.24 -1.95 -3.42
N SER A 3 -14.08 -2.13 -2.41
CA SER A 3 -13.74 -2.96 -1.24
C SER A 3 -13.56 -4.44 -1.60
N ASP A 4 -13.98 -4.85 -2.80
CA ASP A 4 -13.82 -6.23 -3.27
C ASP A 4 -12.35 -6.66 -3.33
N ILE A 5 -11.43 -5.72 -3.52
CA ILE A 5 -10.00 -6.00 -3.58
C ILE A 5 -9.48 -6.58 -2.25
N PHE A 6 -10.17 -6.30 -1.14
CA PHE A 6 -9.77 -6.75 0.19
C PHE A 6 -10.42 -8.07 0.59
N ALA A 7 -11.51 -8.44 -0.07
CA ALA A 7 -12.35 -9.56 0.35
C ALA A 7 -11.67 -10.94 0.23
N ASP A 8 -10.71 -11.07 -0.68
CA ASP A 8 -10.02 -12.33 -0.93
C ASP A 8 -8.89 -12.62 0.05
N TYR A 9 -8.59 -11.68 0.93
CA TYR A 9 -7.46 -11.77 1.86
C TYR A 9 -7.89 -11.49 3.29
N ASP A 10 -7.17 -12.05 4.25
CA ASP A 10 -7.42 -11.78 5.68
C ASP A 10 -7.08 -10.34 6.02
N ALA A 11 -6.05 -9.79 5.37
CA ALA A 11 -5.66 -8.40 5.52
C ALA A 11 -4.94 -7.94 4.26
N THR A 12 -4.87 -6.62 4.07
CA THR A 12 -4.12 -6.02 2.97
C THR A 12 -3.31 -4.84 3.51
N ILE A 13 -2.05 -4.80 3.16
CA ILE A 13 -1.18 -3.66 3.46
C ILE A 13 -1.28 -2.72 2.26
N VAL A 14 -1.64 -1.47 2.50
CA VAL A 14 -1.79 -0.44 1.47
C VAL A 14 -0.68 0.59 1.67
N ASN A 15 0.27 0.63 0.75
CA ASN A 15 1.43 1.53 0.81
C ASN A 15 1.24 2.69 -0.16
N PHE A 16 1.14 3.90 0.37
CA PHE A 16 1.00 5.12 -0.41
C PHE A 16 2.38 5.72 -0.69
N TRP A 17 2.65 5.99 -1.96
CA TRP A 17 3.94 6.54 -2.41
C TRP A 17 3.72 7.55 -3.52
N ASN A 18 4.76 8.28 -3.91
CA ASN A 18 4.71 9.14 -5.09
C ASN A 18 6.05 9.13 -5.82
N ASN A 19 6.07 9.66 -7.04
CA ASN A 19 7.25 9.64 -7.90
C ASN A 19 8.43 10.46 -7.34
N GLY A 20 8.14 11.42 -6.48
CA GLY A 20 9.16 12.26 -5.85
C GLY A 20 9.66 11.74 -4.52
N CYS A 21 9.16 10.60 -4.04
CA CYS A 21 9.53 10.07 -2.75
C CYS A 21 10.67 9.07 -2.87
N GLY A 22 11.90 9.52 -2.66
CA GLY A 22 13.08 8.66 -2.75
C GLY A 22 13.04 7.51 -1.75
N THR A 23 12.62 7.76 -0.52
CA THR A 23 12.50 6.72 0.52
C THR A 23 11.50 5.65 0.14
N CYS A 24 10.35 6.04 -0.45
CA CYS A 24 9.35 5.10 -0.93
C CYS A 24 9.93 4.18 -1.99
N ILE A 25 10.65 4.75 -2.94
CA ILE A 25 11.24 4.02 -4.06
C ILE A 25 12.34 3.08 -3.57
N GLU A 26 13.17 3.53 -2.64
CA GLU A 26 14.24 2.72 -2.07
C GLU A 26 13.73 1.49 -1.32
N GLU A 27 12.55 1.58 -0.70
CA GLU A 27 12.02 0.43 0.04
C GLU A 27 11.27 -0.58 -0.83
N MET A 28 10.99 -0.26 -2.10
CA MET A 28 10.23 -1.15 -2.98
C MET A 28 10.76 -2.59 -3.07
N PRO A 29 12.08 -2.82 -3.20
CA PRO A 29 12.58 -4.20 -3.20
C PRO A 29 12.29 -4.93 -1.90
N GLU A 30 12.33 -4.24 -0.77
CA GLU A 30 12.00 -4.82 0.53
C GLU A 30 10.51 -5.13 0.65
N LEU A 31 9.65 -4.27 0.10
CA LEU A 31 8.21 -4.49 0.07
C LEU A 31 7.85 -5.66 -0.84
N GLU A 32 8.57 -5.81 -1.95
CA GLU A 32 8.35 -6.95 -2.84
C GLU A 32 8.68 -8.27 -2.15
N GLU A 33 9.78 -8.31 -1.40
CA GLU A 33 10.15 -9.46 -0.62
C GLU A 33 9.09 -9.76 0.46
N LEU A 34 8.63 -8.73 1.15
CA LEU A 34 7.58 -8.85 2.15
C LEU A 34 6.28 -9.36 1.52
N TYR A 35 5.93 -8.87 0.34
CA TYR A 35 4.74 -9.31 -0.40
C TYR A 35 4.75 -10.83 -0.62
N HIS A 36 5.86 -11.39 -1.05
CA HIS A 36 5.96 -12.83 -1.27
C HIS A 36 5.82 -13.63 0.03
N GLN A 37 6.38 -13.13 1.13
CA GLN A 37 6.24 -13.77 2.44
C GLN A 37 4.80 -13.73 2.93
N LEU A 38 4.11 -12.60 2.71
CA LEU A 38 2.73 -12.41 3.18
C LEU A 38 1.73 -13.25 2.40
N GLN A 39 2.01 -13.60 1.14
CA GLN A 39 1.11 -14.44 0.36
C GLN A 39 0.87 -15.80 1.02
N GLU A 40 1.87 -16.33 1.71
CA GLU A 40 1.74 -17.59 2.44
C GLU A 40 0.81 -17.48 3.64
N ARG A 41 0.55 -16.25 4.11
CA ARG A 41 -0.33 -15.97 5.25
C ARG A 41 -1.71 -15.46 4.82
N ASN A 42 -2.01 -15.51 3.52
CA ASN A 42 -3.23 -14.93 2.93
C ASN A 42 -3.37 -13.43 3.22
N ILE A 43 -2.25 -12.72 3.17
CA ILE A 43 -2.19 -11.27 3.34
C ILE A 43 -1.66 -10.66 2.06
N ASN A 44 -2.36 -9.65 1.54
CA ASN A 44 -1.95 -8.97 0.32
C ASN A 44 -1.20 -7.67 0.64
N LEU A 45 -0.49 -7.17 -0.37
CA LEU A 45 0.16 -5.87 -0.30
C LEU A 45 -0.09 -5.17 -1.63
N ILE A 46 -0.58 -3.95 -1.57
CA ILE A 46 -0.79 -3.13 -2.76
C ILE A 46 -0.12 -1.77 -2.57
N GLY A 47 0.33 -1.19 -3.67
CA GLY A 47 0.86 0.16 -3.68
C GLY A 47 -0.15 1.12 -4.28
N VAL A 48 -0.11 2.37 -3.84
CA VAL A 48 -0.92 3.45 -4.43
C VAL A 48 0.03 4.58 -4.79
N GLY A 49 0.27 4.75 -6.08
CA GLY A 49 1.08 5.86 -6.60
C GLY A 49 0.22 7.11 -6.67
N THR A 50 0.28 7.93 -5.64
CA THR A 50 -0.68 9.01 -5.44
C THR A 50 -0.69 10.05 -6.56
N ASP A 51 0.43 10.25 -7.25
CA ASP A 51 0.52 11.17 -8.38
C ASP A 51 0.46 10.49 -9.75
N SER A 52 0.44 9.16 -9.81
CA SER A 52 0.49 8.44 -11.07
C SER A 52 -0.78 8.58 -11.91
N GLY A 53 -1.90 8.95 -11.32
CA GLY A 53 -3.15 9.21 -12.02
C GLY A 53 -3.33 10.64 -12.49
N GLU A 54 -2.36 11.53 -12.24
CA GLU A 54 -2.47 12.96 -12.56
C GLU A 54 -2.23 13.28 -14.04
N GLY A 55 -1.61 12.34 -14.80
CA GLY A 55 -1.34 12.52 -16.21
C GLY A 55 -0.53 11.38 -16.78
N GLU A 56 -0.39 11.34 -18.11
CA GLU A 56 0.36 10.29 -18.80
C GLU A 56 1.83 10.25 -18.43
N GLU A 57 2.46 11.41 -18.26
CA GLU A 57 3.86 11.51 -17.89
C GLU A 57 4.11 10.94 -16.49
N GLN A 58 3.24 11.27 -15.56
CA GLN A 58 3.32 10.77 -14.19
C GLN A 58 3.10 9.25 -14.15
N LEU A 59 2.15 8.75 -14.91
CA LEU A 59 1.89 7.32 -14.99
C LEU A 59 3.08 6.57 -15.59
N GLU A 60 3.65 7.07 -16.66
CA GLU A 60 4.82 6.46 -17.30
C GLU A 60 6.01 6.42 -16.36
N THR A 61 6.26 7.51 -15.64
CA THR A 61 7.33 7.58 -14.65
C THR A 61 7.13 6.53 -13.55
N ALA A 62 5.90 6.41 -13.05
CA ALA A 62 5.56 5.42 -12.03
C ALA A 62 5.80 3.99 -12.53
N GLN A 63 5.34 3.69 -13.75
CA GLN A 63 5.52 2.36 -14.34
C GLN A 63 7.00 2.01 -14.52
N ASN A 64 7.81 2.97 -14.93
CA ASN A 64 9.24 2.76 -15.09
C ASN A 64 9.94 2.50 -13.75
N ILE A 65 9.55 3.21 -12.70
CA ILE A 65 10.06 2.99 -11.35
C ILE A 65 9.74 1.58 -10.87
N LEU A 66 8.49 1.16 -11.01
CA LEU A 66 8.04 -0.16 -10.56
C LEU A 66 8.78 -1.28 -11.31
N LYS A 67 8.97 -1.11 -12.61
CA LYS A 67 9.70 -2.06 -13.44
C LYS A 67 11.16 -2.15 -13.03
N GLU A 68 11.81 -1.02 -12.82
CA GLU A 68 13.21 -0.96 -12.42
C GLU A 68 13.45 -1.61 -11.05
N LYS A 69 12.51 -1.45 -10.13
CA LYS A 69 12.61 -2.02 -8.78
C LYS A 69 12.09 -3.45 -8.67
N GLY A 70 11.60 -4.03 -9.75
CA GLY A 70 11.14 -5.41 -9.77
C GLY A 70 9.84 -5.67 -9.01
N VAL A 71 8.99 -4.67 -8.93
CA VAL A 71 7.72 -4.76 -8.18
C VAL A 71 6.71 -5.60 -8.96
N THR A 72 6.16 -6.63 -8.31
CA THR A 72 5.11 -7.48 -8.89
C THR A 72 3.76 -7.34 -8.19
N TYR A 73 3.71 -6.79 -6.98
CA TYR A 73 2.44 -6.55 -6.31
C TYR A 73 1.67 -5.43 -7.04
N VAL A 74 0.34 -5.49 -6.92
CA VAL A 74 -0.55 -4.55 -7.63
C VAL A 74 -0.29 -3.12 -7.18
N ASN A 75 -0.23 -2.20 -8.13
CA ASN A 75 -0.18 -0.77 -7.85
C ASN A 75 -1.36 -0.09 -8.52
N ILE A 76 -1.97 0.82 -7.78
CA ILE A 76 -3.17 1.55 -8.19
C ILE A 76 -2.80 3.00 -8.49
N SER A 77 -3.35 3.52 -9.60
CA SER A 77 -3.23 4.93 -9.95
C SER A 77 -4.56 5.61 -9.65
N PRO A 78 -4.68 6.32 -8.51
CA PRO A 78 -5.96 6.90 -8.11
C PRO A 78 -6.31 8.08 -9.00
N ASP A 79 -7.61 8.17 -9.35
CA ASP A 79 -8.15 9.31 -10.09
C ASP A 79 -8.19 10.53 -9.16
N PRO A 80 -7.50 11.64 -9.49
CA PRO A 80 -7.48 12.82 -8.65
C PRO A 80 -8.87 13.42 -8.40
N GLU A 81 -9.82 13.14 -9.28
CA GLU A 81 -11.20 13.61 -9.15
C GLU A 81 -12.11 12.59 -8.45
N GLY A 82 -11.60 11.39 -8.17
CA GLY A 82 -12.35 10.32 -7.54
C GLY A 82 -12.47 10.48 -6.03
N GLU A 83 -13.46 9.82 -5.45
CA GLU A 83 -13.70 9.87 -4.01
C GLU A 83 -12.55 9.25 -3.19
N PHE A 84 -11.93 8.19 -3.69
CA PHE A 84 -10.79 7.57 -3.03
C PHE A 84 -9.66 8.59 -2.84
N TYR A 85 -9.34 9.35 -3.88
CA TYR A 85 -8.31 10.37 -3.81
C TYR A 85 -8.67 11.44 -2.78
N LYS A 86 -9.91 11.94 -2.83
CA LYS A 86 -10.38 13.00 -1.94
C LYS A 86 -10.44 12.56 -0.49
N ASP A 87 -10.85 11.32 -0.24
CA ASP A 87 -11.06 10.82 1.12
C ASP A 87 -9.77 10.32 1.78
N PHE A 88 -8.85 9.75 1.01
CA PHE A 88 -7.64 9.11 1.54
C PHE A 88 -6.36 9.80 1.13
N VAL A 89 -6.16 10.00 -0.17
CA VAL A 89 -4.90 10.55 -0.68
C VAL A 89 -4.67 11.98 -0.23
N SER A 90 -5.72 12.80 -0.24
CA SER A 90 -5.63 14.20 0.17
C SER A 90 -5.31 14.38 1.65
N GLU A 91 -5.57 13.36 2.47
CA GLU A 91 -5.28 13.39 3.91
C GLU A 91 -3.83 12.96 4.21
N ILE A 92 -3.12 12.44 3.23
CA ILE A 92 -1.74 12.00 3.42
C ILE A 92 -0.80 13.20 3.30
N PHE A 93 -0.10 13.49 4.38
CA PHE A 93 0.82 14.63 4.44
C PHE A 93 2.28 14.21 4.51
N SER A 94 2.57 12.92 4.55
CA SER A 94 3.94 12.40 4.62
C SER A 94 4.04 11.07 3.87
N TYR A 95 5.15 10.81 3.23
CA TYR A 95 5.38 9.59 2.46
C TYR A 95 6.68 8.92 2.93
N PRO A 96 6.74 7.60 2.93
CA PRO A 96 5.62 6.68 2.67
C PRO A 96 4.64 6.64 3.86
N THR A 97 3.37 6.41 3.57
CA THR A 97 2.33 6.15 4.58
C THR A 97 1.69 4.81 4.25
N THR A 98 1.52 3.97 5.25
CA THR A 98 1.00 2.61 5.06
C THR A 98 -0.17 2.37 5.99
N TYR A 99 -1.26 1.84 5.42
CA TYR A 99 -2.44 1.41 6.17
C TYR A 99 -2.54 -0.10 6.13
N ILE A 100 -3.15 -0.67 7.17
CA ILE A 100 -3.50 -2.08 7.19
C ILE A 100 -5.02 -2.16 7.20
N VAL A 101 -5.58 -2.91 6.25
CA VAL A 101 -7.02 -3.02 6.02
C VAL A 101 -7.41 -4.49 6.15
N ASP A 102 -8.53 -4.78 6.87
CA ASP A 102 -9.00 -6.15 7.00
C ASP A 102 -9.80 -6.61 5.76
N GLY A 103 -10.26 -7.86 5.76
CA GLY A 103 -11.01 -8.41 4.63
C GLY A 103 -12.36 -7.74 4.37
N GLU A 104 -12.86 -6.95 5.32
CA GLU A 104 -14.11 -6.21 5.19
C GLU A 104 -13.90 -4.76 4.72
N GLY A 105 -12.63 -4.36 4.54
CA GLY A 105 -12.31 -3.01 4.10
C GLY A 105 -12.11 -2.00 5.23
N ASN A 106 -12.02 -2.47 6.46
CA ASN A 106 -11.84 -1.59 7.63
C ASN A 106 -10.36 -1.37 7.92
N ILE A 107 -9.99 -0.13 8.21
CA ILE A 107 -8.61 0.23 8.58
C ILE A 107 -8.35 -0.21 10.01
N ILE A 108 -7.21 -0.90 10.21
CA ILE A 108 -6.80 -1.41 11.52
C ILE A 108 -5.70 -0.53 12.08
N GLY A 109 -6.02 0.21 13.15
CA GLY A 109 -5.07 1.07 13.83
C GLY A 109 -4.74 2.36 13.07
N ALA A 110 -3.74 3.10 13.56
CA ALA A 110 -3.29 4.34 12.95
C ALA A 110 -2.39 4.06 11.73
N PRO A 111 -2.27 5.01 10.78
CA PRO A 111 -1.35 4.84 9.67
C PRO A 111 0.10 4.71 10.15
N ILE A 112 0.87 3.92 9.42
CA ILE A 112 2.30 3.74 9.69
C ILE A 112 3.05 4.67 8.75
N VAL A 113 3.76 5.65 9.30
CA VAL A 113 4.52 6.62 8.52
C VAL A 113 5.99 6.21 8.51
N GLY A 114 6.58 6.21 7.33
CA GLY A 114 7.98 5.86 7.15
C GLY A 114 8.18 4.44 6.66
N ASN A 115 9.42 3.98 6.73
CA ASN A 115 9.82 2.67 6.19
C ASN A 115 9.13 1.51 6.92
N VAL A 116 8.44 0.66 6.17
CA VAL A 116 7.66 -0.46 6.71
C VAL A 116 8.56 -1.50 7.37
N LYS A 117 9.68 -1.83 6.76
CA LYS A 117 10.57 -2.87 7.29
C LYS A 117 11.17 -2.47 8.65
N LYS A 118 11.45 -1.20 8.85
CA LYS A 118 11.95 -0.69 10.14
C LYS A 118 10.89 -0.74 11.24
N GLN A 119 9.62 -0.88 10.85
CA GLN A 119 8.48 -0.93 11.77
C GLN A 119 7.75 -2.26 11.69
N ILE A 120 8.47 -3.32 11.28
CA ILE A 120 7.86 -4.62 11.01
C ILE A 120 7.14 -5.21 12.23
N ASP A 121 7.64 -4.94 13.44
CA ASP A 121 6.99 -5.42 14.66
C ASP A 121 5.59 -4.80 14.82
N THR A 122 5.46 -3.50 14.54
CA THR A 122 4.18 -2.80 14.57
C THR A 122 3.25 -3.37 13.50
N VAL A 123 3.77 -3.61 12.30
CA VAL A 123 2.99 -4.21 11.21
C VAL A 123 2.47 -5.58 11.61
N ASN A 124 3.33 -6.43 12.15
CA ASN A 124 2.94 -7.79 12.57
C ASN A 124 1.91 -7.77 13.70
N ASP A 125 2.05 -6.84 14.66
CA ASP A 125 1.08 -6.70 15.74
C ASP A 125 -0.31 -6.32 15.21
N ARG A 126 -0.37 -5.43 14.22
CA ARG A 126 -1.63 -5.03 13.60
C ARG A 126 -2.24 -6.13 12.75
N LEU A 127 -1.41 -6.89 12.03
CA LEU A 127 -1.87 -8.04 11.25
C LEU A 127 -2.44 -9.12 12.16
N ALA A 128 -1.86 -9.32 13.33
CA ALA A 128 -2.37 -10.26 14.32
C ALA A 128 -3.77 -9.86 14.82
N LEU A 129 -4.03 -8.56 14.97
CA LEU A 129 -5.36 -8.06 15.35
C LEU A 129 -6.39 -8.36 14.27
N SER A 130 -6.01 -8.23 13.00
CA SER A 130 -6.89 -8.54 11.88
C SER A 130 -7.28 -10.01 11.86
N THR A 131 -6.30 -10.90 11.98
CA THR A 131 -6.54 -12.35 11.93
C THR A 131 -7.26 -12.87 13.17
N ALA A 132 -7.01 -12.25 14.33
CA ALA A 132 -7.66 -12.64 15.57
C ALA A 132 -9.16 -12.34 15.56
N SER A 133 -9.60 -11.33 14.81
CA SER A 133 -11.03 -10.99 14.73
C SER A 133 -11.84 -12.02 13.98
N ASP A 134 -11.21 -12.92 13.24
CA ASP A 134 -11.88 -13.96 12.47
C ASP A 134 -12.19 -15.20 13.30
N GLU A 135 -11.75 -15.22 14.54
CA GLU A 135 -12.04 -16.29 15.48
C GLU A 135 -13.34 -15.98 16.24
#